data_c5108bb87f83863ebc36a6b59e85715a
#
_entry.id   c5108bb87f83863ebc36a6b59e85715a
#
_cell.length_a   1.000
_cell.length_b   1.000
_cell.length_c   1.000
_cell.angle_alpha   90.00
_cell.angle_beta   90.00
_cell.angle_gamma   90.00
#
_symmetry.space_group_name_H-M   'P 1'
#
loop_
_entity.id
_entity.type
_entity.pdbx_description
1 polymer ?
#
loop_
_entity_poly.entity_id
_entity_poly.type
_entity_poly.pdbx_seq_one_letter_code
_entity_poly.pdbx_strand_id
1 'polypeptide(L)'
;LRKRSYAARFQWFEENADQFDDLYDKLVKLRHEIATTLGYKNFVELGYLRMGRSDYGPDEVSNFRKQIVDHVVPIVTRLLEQKKAILGLDHLYVYDGINFKEGDPKPKGSPEELVKGAQKMYHELSKETGEFFDIMVNEELMDLVNRDGKRPGGFCTSFPKYDRPYIFSNFNGTDHDITVLTHEAGHAFQYYSSRNQPLVSYLWPTMEAAEIHSMSMEFFTWPWMEQFFKEETDRFKYKHIAGSLSFLPYGACVDHFQHWVYENPEATPKDRKNKWLELESIYLPNRDYDDIEFPKSGGIWQGQLHIYQMPFYYIDYTLAQICAFQFWIKSEENREQAWSDYNRLCRAGGSLPFTGLVELAGLKLPFDDGCLESVVEKVSNWLDSVDVSSL
;
A
#
# COMPACT_ATOMS: atom_id res chain seq x y z
N LEU A 1 1.87 -7.71 -26.48
CA LEU A 1 0.86 -6.76 -26.02
C LEU A 1 1.37 -5.97 -24.82
N ARG A 2 1.84 -6.61 -23.70
CA ARG A 2 2.32 -5.97 -22.46
C ARG A 2 3.35 -4.85 -22.73
N LYS A 3 4.46 -5.14 -23.43
CA LYS A 3 5.47 -4.13 -23.80
C LYS A 3 4.86 -2.94 -24.53
N ARG A 4 3.98 -3.18 -25.52
CA ARG A 4 3.34 -2.11 -26.29
C ARG A 4 2.43 -1.21 -25.41
N SER A 5 1.68 -1.81 -24.50
CA SER A 5 0.82 -1.05 -23.59
C SER A 5 1.66 -0.21 -22.60
N TYR A 6 2.74 -0.80 -22.06
CA TYR A 6 3.65 -0.11 -21.16
C TYR A 6 4.37 1.05 -21.88
N ALA A 7 4.91 0.79 -23.06
CA ALA A 7 5.55 1.82 -23.88
C ALA A 7 4.62 2.97 -24.24
N ALA A 8 3.38 2.68 -24.65
CA ALA A 8 2.39 3.73 -24.97
C ALA A 8 2.05 4.62 -23.77
N ARG A 9 1.98 4.04 -22.55
CA ARG A 9 1.81 4.82 -21.32
C ARG A 9 2.97 5.79 -21.10
N PHE A 10 4.19 5.32 -21.21
CA PHE A 10 5.37 6.15 -20.94
C PHE A 10 5.73 7.09 -22.09
N GLN A 11 5.33 6.79 -23.31
CA GLN A 11 5.39 7.74 -24.42
C GLN A 11 4.54 8.99 -24.10
N TRP A 12 3.35 8.82 -23.56
CA TRP A 12 2.53 9.96 -23.13
C TRP A 12 3.22 10.84 -22.06
N PHE A 13 3.89 10.21 -21.08
CA PHE A 13 4.69 10.96 -20.10
C PHE A 13 5.87 11.68 -20.74
N GLU A 14 6.55 11.05 -21.69
CA GLU A 14 7.67 11.65 -22.44
C GLU A 14 7.22 12.89 -23.23
N GLU A 15 6.09 12.79 -23.94
CA GLU A 15 5.50 13.88 -24.71
C GLU A 15 5.06 15.07 -23.82
N ASN A 16 4.82 14.84 -22.54
CA ASN A 16 4.39 15.85 -21.57
C ASN A 16 5.46 16.13 -20.49
N ALA A 17 6.69 15.64 -20.65
CA ALA A 17 7.72 15.67 -19.62
C ALA A 17 8.03 17.08 -19.11
N ASP A 18 8.12 18.06 -20.00
CA ASP A 18 8.39 19.46 -19.64
C ASP A 18 7.30 20.04 -18.74
N GLN A 19 6.03 19.66 -18.95
CA GLN A 19 4.92 20.11 -18.12
C GLN A 19 4.98 19.49 -16.71
N PHE A 20 5.34 18.22 -16.61
CA PHE A 20 5.53 17.54 -15.33
C PHE A 20 6.72 18.10 -14.58
N ASP A 21 7.84 18.30 -15.27
CA ASP A 21 9.05 18.86 -14.69
C ASP A 21 8.81 20.28 -14.16
N ASP A 22 8.15 21.16 -14.95
CA ASP A 22 7.82 22.54 -14.56
C ASP A 22 6.82 22.58 -13.39
N LEU A 23 5.77 21.73 -13.42
CA LEU A 23 4.80 21.65 -12.33
C LEU A 23 5.46 21.21 -11.02
N TYR A 24 6.28 20.16 -11.07
CA TYR A 24 6.92 19.64 -9.87
C TYR A 24 7.95 20.63 -9.31
N ASP A 25 8.71 21.30 -10.18
CA ASP A 25 9.65 22.33 -9.77
C ASP A 25 8.96 23.48 -9.02
N LYS A 26 7.83 23.96 -9.55
CA LYS A 26 6.99 24.97 -8.87
C LYS A 26 6.47 24.49 -7.52
N LEU A 27 6.01 23.24 -7.43
CA LEU A 27 5.54 22.66 -6.17
C LEU A 27 6.67 22.57 -5.12
N VAL A 28 7.85 22.11 -5.51
CA VAL A 28 9.01 22.01 -4.61
C VAL A 28 9.43 23.37 -4.09
N LYS A 29 9.58 24.37 -4.98
CA LYS A 29 9.95 25.74 -4.63
C LYS A 29 8.92 26.39 -3.71
N LEU A 30 7.63 26.27 -4.03
CA LEU A 30 6.56 26.83 -3.20
C LEU A 30 6.53 26.17 -1.80
N ARG A 31 6.69 24.87 -1.72
CA ARG A 31 6.75 24.15 -0.43
C ARG A 31 7.97 24.56 0.38
N HIS A 32 9.11 24.75 -0.26
CA HIS A 32 10.32 25.27 0.37
C HIS A 32 10.12 26.70 0.89
N GLU A 33 9.54 27.60 0.09
CA GLU A 33 9.20 28.97 0.49
C GLU A 33 8.26 29.00 1.70
N ILE A 34 7.19 28.17 1.69
CA ILE A 34 6.29 28.06 2.83
C ILE A 34 7.04 27.61 4.08
N ALA A 35 7.88 26.59 3.97
CA ALA A 35 8.63 26.04 5.11
C ALA A 35 9.61 27.08 5.68
N THR A 36 10.38 27.76 4.85
CA THR A 36 11.36 28.76 5.28
C THR A 36 10.68 30.02 5.86
N THR A 37 9.53 30.43 5.32
CA THR A 37 8.72 31.52 5.87
C THR A 37 8.21 31.19 7.28
N LEU A 38 7.95 29.92 7.57
CA LEU A 38 7.54 29.44 8.88
C LEU A 38 8.72 29.14 9.82
N GLY A 39 9.96 29.36 9.37
CA GLY A 39 11.17 29.19 10.17
C GLY A 39 11.82 27.80 10.11
N TYR A 40 11.33 26.90 9.26
CA TYR A 40 11.95 25.60 9.04
C TYR A 40 13.12 25.70 8.05
N LYS A 41 14.10 24.81 8.20
CA LYS A 41 15.26 24.73 7.28
C LYS A 41 14.85 24.39 5.85
N ASN A 42 13.92 23.45 5.69
CA ASN A 42 13.37 22.99 4.43
C ASN A 42 11.97 22.38 4.67
N PHE A 43 11.37 21.78 3.64
CA PHE A 43 10.02 21.25 3.74
C PHE A 43 9.91 19.90 4.48
N VAL A 44 10.99 19.19 4.79
CA VAL A 44 10.94 17.84 5.38
C VAL A 44 10.18 17.86 6.71
N GLU A 45 10.64 18.66 7.68
CA GLU A 45 10.01 18.73 9.00
C GLU A 45 8.54 19.21 8.92
N LEU A 46 8.29 20.27 8.16
CA LEU A 46 6.93 20.78 7.95
C LEU A 46 6.06 19.74 7.25
N GLY A 47 6.59 18.99 6.30
CA GLY A 47 5.90 17.89 5.61
C GLY A 47 5.46 16.79 6.58
N TYR A 48 6.32 16.40 7.50
CA TYR A 48 6.00 15.44 8.57
C TYR A 48 4.89 15.93 9.49
N LEU A 49 4.96 17.19 9.94
CA LEU A 49 3.90 17.81 10.74
C LEU A 49 2.56 17.87 9.99
N ARG A 50 2.59 18.14 8.68
CA ARG A 50 1.37 18.14 7.83
C ARG A 50 0.77 16.74 7.65
N MET A 51 1.56 15.68 7.78
CA MET A 51 1.07 14.31 7.82
C MET A 51 0.54 13.91 9.20
N GLY A 52 0.61 14.80 10.20
CA GLY A 52 0.17 14.52 11.57
C GLY A 52 1.17 13.70 12.38
N ARG A 53 2.39 13.52 11.92
CA ARG A 53 3.44 12.78 12.62
C ARG A 53 3.98 13.60 13.77
N SER A 54 3.67 13.20 15.00
CA SER A 54 4.02 13.96 16.22
C SER A 54 4.97 13.19 17.15
N ASP A 55 5.21 11.92 16.90
CA ASP A 55 5.86 10.96 17.79
C ASP A 55 7.02 10.19 17.15
N TYR A 56 7.29 10.43 15.88
CA TYR A 56 8.47 9.95 15.16
C TYR A 56 8.85 10.94 14.04
N GLY A 57 10.06 10.84 13.54
CA GLY A 57 10.62 11.79 12.58
C GLY A 57 11.39 11.15 11.41
N PRO A 58 12.12 11.99 10.66
CA PRO A 58 12.92 11.55 9.53
C PRO A 58 13.99 10.52 9.86
N ASP A 59 14.54 10.52 11.08
CA ASP A 59 15.60 9.61 11.49
C ASP A 59 15.09 8.18 11.65
N GLU A 60 13.92 7.99 12.28
CA GLU A 60 13.24 6.70 12.41
C GLU A 60 12.89 6.14 11.03
N VAL A 61 12.36 6.97 10.14
CA VAL A 61 12.04 6.58 8.76
C VAL A 61 13.31 6.26 7.96
N SER A 62 14.41 6.96 8.20
CA SER A 62 15.71 6.64 7.58
C SER A 62 16.23 5.28 8.02
N ASN A 63 16.12 4.94 9.32
CA ASN A 63 16.44 3.61 9.83
C ASN A 63 15.56 2.52 9.21
N PHE A 64 14.27 2.80 9.08
CA PHE A 64 13.33 1.88 8.41
C PHE A 64 13.70 1.62 6.95
N ARG A 65 14.03 2.67 6.18
CA ARG A 65 14.49 2.53 4.78
C ARG A 65 15.76 1.68 4.68
N LYS A 66 16.70 1.86 5.62
CA LYS A 66 17.93 1.06 5.68
C LYS A 66 17.60 -0.42 5.92
N GLN A 67 16.74 -0.73 6.88
CA GLN A 67 16.31 -2.10 7.13
C GLN A 67 15.63 -2.73 5.91
N ILE A 68 14.85 -1.97 5.12
CA ILE A 68 14.28 -2.47 3.86
C ILE A 68 15.37 -2.87 2.88
N VAL A 69 16.43 -2.07 2.73
CA VAL A 69 17.56 -2.42 1.85
C VAL A 69 18.27 -3.68 2.35
N ASP A 70 18.51 -3.77 3.66
CA ASP A 70 19.27 -4.85 4.24
C ASP A 70 18.50 -6.20 4.24
N HIS A 71 17.20 -6.19 4.50
CA HIS A 71 16.42 -7.41 4.75
C HIS A 71 15.37 -7.74 3.68
N VAL A 72 14.80 -6.74 3.00
CA VAL A 72 13.70 -6.96 2.04
C VAL A 72 14.22 -7.09 0.60
N VAL A 73 15.10 -6.19 0.17
CA VAL A 73 15.62 -6.18 -1.21
C VAL A 73 16.21 -7.52 -1.64
N PRO A 74 17.02 -8.23 -0.81
CA PRO A 74 17.54 -9.55 -1.18
C PRO A 74 16.44 -10.60 -1.41
N ILE A 75 15.37 -10.57 -0.60
CA ILE A 75 14.25 -11.52 -0.74
C ILE A 75 13.44 -11.21 -1.98
N VAL A 76 13.14 -9.93 -2.25
CA VAL A 76 12.43 -9.51 -3.46
C VAL A 76 13.23 -9.89 -4.71
N THR A 77 14.55 -9.74 -4.69
CA THR A 77 15.42 -10.20 -5.77
C THR A 77 15.25 -11.71 -6.04
N ARG A 78 15.24 -12.52 -4.97
CA ARG A 78 14.99 -13.97 -5.09
C ARG A 78 13.58 -14.29 -5.61
N LEU A 79 12.55 -13.57 -5.15
CA LEU A 79 11.17 -13.74 -5.66
C LEU A 79 11.05 -13.40 -7.14
N LEU A 80 11.79 -12.42 -7.64
CA LEU A 80 11.83 -12.09 -9.07
C LEU A 80 12.51 -13.21 -9.89
N GLU A 81 13.56 -13.85 -9.38
CA GLU A 81 14.16 -15.02 -10.01
C GLU A 81 13.19 -16.23 -10.02
N GLN A 82 12.46 -16.47 -8.95
CA GLN A 82 11.41 -17.48 -8.89
C GLN A 82 10.30 -17.17 -9.92
N LYS A 83 9.82 -15.93 -9.96
CA LYS A 83 8.83 -15.47 -10.94
C LYS A 83 9.31 -15.68 -12.37
N LYS A 84 10.57 -15.38 -12.68
CA LYS A 84 11.19 -15.63 -13.97
C LYS A 84 11.11 -17.12 -14.35
N ALA A 85 11.43 -18.01 -13.40
CA ALA A 85 11.33 -19.45 -13.59
C ALA A 85 9.87 -19.93 -13.79
N ILE A 86 8.92 -19.45 -12.98
CA ILE A 86 7.48 -19.75 -13.10
C ILE A 86 6.99 -19.37 -14.50
N LEU A 87 7.35 -18.19 -15.00
CA LEU A 87 6.94 -17.70 -16.32
C LEU A 87 7.69 -18.38 -17.47
N GLY A 88 8.80 -19.08 -17.20
CA GLY A 88 9.65 -19.69 -18.22
C GLY A 88 10.32 -18.66 -19.10
N LEU A 89 10.76 -17.54 -18.53
CA LEU A 89 11.41 -16.44 -19.22
C LEU A 89 12.93 -16.48 -18.96
N ASP A 90 13.72 -16.11 -19.96
CA ASP A 90 15.17 -15.95 -19.80
C ASP A 90 15.51 -14.63 -19.09
N HIS A 91 14.64 -13.63 -19.22
CA HIS A 91 14.78 -12.30 -18.62
C HIS A 91 13.42 -11.72 -18.25
N LEU A 92 13.38 -10.91 -17.15
CA LEU A 92 12.20 -10.16 -16.72
C LEU A 92 12.38 -8.68 -17.03
N TYR A 93 11.38 -8.12 -17.68
CA TYR A 93 11.24 -6.69 -17.90
C TYR A 93 10.11 -6.12 -17.01
N VAL A 94 10.13 -4.82 -16.78
CA VAL A 94 9.09 -4.13 -15.95
C VAL A 94 7.66 -4.35 -16.45
N TYR A 95 7.46 -4.66 -17.73
CA TYR A 95 6.14 -4.95 -18.29
C TYR A 95 5.70 -6.42 -18.14
N ASP A 96 6.52 -7.29 -17.54
CA ASP A 96 6.15 -8.67 -17.21
C ASP A 96 5.42 -8.73 -15.87
N GLY A 97 4.27 -8.03 -15.81
CA GLY A 97 3.49 -7.82 -14.59
C GLY A 97 2.68 -9.04 -14.13
N ILE A 98 2.48 -10.08 -14.96
CA ILE A 98 1.78 -11.32 -14.56
C ILE A 98 2.69 -12.18 -13.69
N ASN A 99 2.08 -13.00 -12.81
CA ASN A 99 2.82 -13.85 -11.88
C ASN A 99 2.78 -15.34 -12.28
N PHE A 100 1.80 -15.76 -13.06
CA PHE A 100 1.62 -17.16 -13.48
C PHE A 100 1.44 -17.25 -15.00
N LYS A 101 1.86 -18.38 -15.60
CA LYS A 101 1.76 -18.61 -17.06
C LYS A 101 0.33 -18.54 -17.58
N GLU A 102 -0.59 -19.10 -16.83
CA GLU A 102 -2.02 -19.15 -17.14
C GLU A 102 -2.73 -17.81 -16.86
N GLY A 103 -2.01 -16.85 -16.33
CA GLY A 103 -2.51 -15.55 -15.87
C GLY A 103 -2.72 -15.50 -14.36
N ASP A 104 -2.91 -14.29 -13.87
CA ASP A 104 -3.19 -14.07 -12.45
C ASP A 104 -4.61 -14.53 -12.09
N PRO A 105 -4.85 -14.93 -10.82
CA PRO A 105 -6.15 -15.40 -10.36
C PRO A 105 -7.24 -14.34 -10.56
N LYS A 106 -8.47 -14.80 -10.75
CA LYS A 106 -9.63 -13.92 -10.96
C LYS A 106 -10.76 -14.31 -10.05
N PRO A 107 -11.45 -13.35 -9.43
CA PRO A 107 -12.64 -13.67 -8.64
C PRO A 107 -13.73 -14.25 -9.53
N LYS A 108 -14.47 -15.22 -9.00
CA LYS A 108 -15.56 -15.92 -9.70
C LYS A 108 -16.89 -15.36 -9.24
N GLY A 109 -17.65 -14.81 -10.17
CA GLY A 109 -18.98 -14.26 -9.92
C GLY A 109 -19.14 -12.80 -10.38
N SER A 110 -20.38 -12.33 -10.38
CA SER A 110 -20.71 -10.92 -10.63
C SER A 110 -20.33 -10.04 -9.42
N PRO A 111 -20.22 -8.72 -9.59
CA PRO A 111 -20.00 -7.84 -8.46
C PRO A 111 -20.98 -8.03 -7.29
N GLU A 112 -22.26 -8.30 -7.58
CA GLU A 112 -23.29 -8.55 -6.58
C GLU A 112 -23.06 -9.89 -5.84
N GLU A 113 -22.58 -10.91 -6.55
CA GLU A 113 -22.21 -12.20 -5.95
C GLU A 113 -20.96 -12.07 -5.07
N LEU A 114 -19.98 -11.25 -5.49
CA LEU A 114 -18.80 -10.95 -4.69
C LEU A 114 -19.17 -10.20 -3.39
N VAL A 115 -20.09 -9.23 -3.46
CA VAL A 115 -20.60 -8.53 -2.27
C VAL A 115 -21.33 -9.48 -1.32
N LYS A 116 -22.15 -10.39 -1.84
CA LYS A 116 -22.83 -11.43 -1.02
C LYS A 116 -21.81 -12.37 -0.37
N GLY A 117 -20.76 -12.75 -1.10
CA GLY A 117 -19.65 -13.53 -0.55
C GLY A 117 -18.95 -12.79 0.59
N ALA A 118 -18.68 -11.50 0.40
CA ALA A 118 -18.07 -10.64 1.43
C ALA A 118 -19.00 -10.49 2.65
N GLN A 119 -20.30 -10.31 2.46
CA GLN A 119 -21.27 -10.23 3.56
C GLN A 119 -21.24 -11.50 4.41
N LYS A 120 -21.26 -12.68 3.78
CA LYS A 120 -21.12 -13.96 4.48
C LYS A 120 -19.79 -14.04 5.23
N MET A 121 -18.69 -13.68 4.59
CA MET A 121 -17.34 -13.67 5.17
C MET A 121 -17.28 -12.80 6.44
N TYR A 122 -17.82 -11.58 6.38
CA TYR A 122 -17.81 -10.66 7.52
C TYR A 122 -18.72 -11.11 8.67
N HIS A 123 -19.83 -11.80 8.38
CA HIS A 123 -20.65 -12.46 9.42
C HIS A 123 -19.91 -13.60 10.11
N GLU A 124 -19.11 -14.37 9.37
CA GLU A 124 -18.35 -15.49 9.92
C GLU A 124 -17.06 -15.00 10.63
N LEU A 125 -16.52 -13.82 10.26
CA LEU A 125 -15.34 -13.25 10.88
C LEU A 125 -15.63 -12.79 12.32
N SER A 126 -16.68 -11.98 12.53
CA SER A 126 -17.16 -11.59 13.84
C SER A 126 -18.58 -11.01 13.77
N LYS A 127 -19.26 -10.94 14.93
CA LYS A 127 -20.56 -10.29 15.03
C LYS A 127 -20.50 -8.82 14.60
N GLU A 128 -19.48 -8.09 15.05
CA GLU A 128 -19.31 -6.67 14.79
C GLU A 128 -19.08 -6.39 13.30
N THR A 129 -18.26 -7.22 12.62
CA THR A 129 -18.03 -7.07 11.17
C THR A 129 -19.26 -7.44 10.36
N GLY A 130 -20.04 -8.43 10.79
CA GLY A 130 -21.31 -8.77 10.15
C GLY A 130 -22.33 -7.63 10.23
N GLU A 131 -22.55 -7.07 11.43
CA GLU A 131 -23.44 -5.92 11.64
C GLU A 131 -22.99 -4.69 10.83
N PHE A 132 -21.68 -4.41 10.82
CA PHE A 132 -21.10 -3.34 10.03
C PHE A 132 -21.34 -3.52 8.53
N PHE A 133 -21.05 -4.71 7.99
CA PHE A 133 -21.15 -4.94 6.56
C PHE A 133 -22.62 -5.01 6.08
N ASP A 134 -23.53 -5.43 6.94
CA ASP A 134 -24.97 -5.34 6.67
C ASP A 134 -25.42 -3.90 6.49
N ILE A 135 -24.90 -2.95 7.29
CA ILE A 135 -25.18 -1.52 7.12
C ILE A 135 -24.63 -1.04 5.77
N MET A 136 -23.40 -1.44 5.40
CA MET A 136 -22.80 -1.06 4.12
C MET A 136 -23.63 -1.51 2.91
N VAL A 137 -24.18 -2.72 3.00
CA VAL A 137 -25.03 -3.30 1.93
C VAL A 137 -26.43 -2.68 1.92
N ASN A 138 -27.12 -2.65 3.08
CA ASN A 138 -28.52 -2.24 3.16
C ASN A 138 -28.74 -0.73 2.91
N GLU A 139 -27.73 0.09 3.23
CA GLU A 139 -27.79 1.53 3.03
C GLU A 139 -27.07 1.97 1.74
N GLU A 140 -26.66 1.03 0.88
CA GLU A 140 -25.99 1.27 -0.41
C GLU A 140 -24.72 2.17 -0.28
N LEU A 141 -23.89 1.92 0.73
CA LEU A 141 -22.71 2.72 1.07
C LEU A 141 -21.45 2.30 0.28
N MET A 142 -21.62 1.67 -0.88
CA MET A 142 -20.52 1.20 -1.71
C MET A 142 -20.80 1.46 -3.19
N ASP A 143 -19.90 2.18 -3.87
CA ASP A 143 -19.89 2.32 -5.34
C ASP A 143 -18.68 1.56 -5.89
N LEU A 144 -18.87 0.29 -6.23
CA LEU A 144 -17.78 -0.64 -6.52
C LEU A 144 -17.48 -0.79 -8.02
N VAL A 145 -18.50 -0.69 -8.88
CA VAL A 145 -18.39 -1.07 -10.30
C VAL A 145 -17.81 0.07 -11.14
N ASN A 146 -16.86 -0.27 -12.00
CA ASN A 146 -16.31 0.68 -12.97
C ASN A 146 -17.35 1.06 -14.04
N ARG A 147 -17.29 2.30 -14.53
CA ARG A 147 -18.13 2.83 -15.61
C ARG A 147 -17.49 4.03 -16.29
N ASP A 148 -17.96 4.36 -17.49
CA ASP A 148 -17.46 5.51 -18.25
C ASP A 148 -17.60 6.81 -17.43
N GLY A 149 -16.53 7.61 -17.44
CA GLY A 149 -16.47 8.88 -16.71
C GLY A 149 -16.26 8.77 -15.20
N LYS A 150 -16.21 7.55 -14.62
CA LYS A 150 -15.89 7.36 -13.21
C LYS A 150 -14.39 7.60 -12.95
N ARG A 151 -14.08 8.34 -11.88
CA ARG A 151 -12.69 8.59 -11.47
C ARG A 151 -12.00 7.25 -11.16
N PRO A 152 -10.76 7.01 -11.64
CA PRO A 152 -10.00 5.83 -11.30
C PRO A 152 -9.54 5.85 -9.83
N GLY A 153 -9.21 4.67 -9.30
CA GLY A 153 -8.75 4.45 -7.93
C GLY A 153 -9.84 3.90 -7.02
N GLY A 154 -9.45 3.61 -5.79
CA GLY A 154 -10.31 3.22 -4.67
C GLY A 154 -10.04 4.14 -3.49
N PHE A 155 -11.02 4.33 -2.63
CA PHE A 155 -10.88 5.02 -1.35
C PHE A 155 -12.08 4.75 -0.44
N CYS A 156 -11.84 4.81 0.87
CA CYS A 156 -12.88 4.94 1.86
C CYS A 156 -12.95 6.40 2.35
N THR A 157 -14.16 6.89 2.58
CA THR A 157 -14.42 8.18 3.22
C THR A 157 -15.52 8.02 4.26
N SER A 158 -15.87 9.10 4.94
CA SER A 158 -16.94 9.07 5.94
C SER A 158 -17.80 10.32 5.92
N PHE A 159 -19.01 10.16 6.43
CA PHE A 159 -19.98 11.23 6.65
C PHE A 159 -20.29 11.32 8.15
N PRO A 160 -19.50 12.06 8.97
CA PRO A 160 -19.62 12.08 10.41
C PRO A 160 -21.02 12.46 10.91
N LYS A 161 -21.73 13.32 10.18
CA LYS A 161 -23.11 13.71 10.53
C LYS A 161 -24.09 12.53 10.54
N TYR A 162 -23.78 11.49 9.75
CA TYR A 162 -24.63 10.31 9.57
C TYR A 162 -24.04 9.05 10.22
N ASP A 163 -22.84 9.15 10.79
CA ASP A 163 -22.06 8.03 11.34
C ASP A 163 -21.86 6.90 10.31
N ARG A 164 -21.61 7.27 9.04
CA ARG A 164 -21.49 6.32 7.93
C ARG A 164 -20.18 6.46 7.20
N PRO A 165 -19.44 5.36 7.02
CA PRO A 165 -18.37 5.28 6.03
C PRO A 165 -18.96 5.05 4.64
N TYR A 166 -18.16 5.29 3.60
CA TYR A 166 -18.52 5.06 2.22
C TYR A 166 -17.30 4.55 1.42
N ILE A 167 -17.50 3.49 0.65
CA ILE A 167 -16.47 2.87 -0.18
C ILE A 167 -16.69 3.21 -1.65
N PHE A 168 -15.63 3.69 -2.29
CA PHE A 168 -15.56 3.92 -3.72
C PHE A 168 -14.47 3.02 -4.32
N SER A 169 -14.78 2.31 -5.42
CA SER A 169 -13.85 1.42 -6.10
C SER A 169 -14.15 1.32 -7.59
N ASN A 170 -13.37 0.54 -8.33
CA ASN A 170 -13.50 0.36 -9.77
C ASN A 170 -13.28 -1.10 -10.15
N PHE A 171 -14.18 -1.99 -9.79
CA PHE A 171 -14.12 -3.40 -10.12
C PHE A 171 -13.96 -3.63 -11.62
N ASN A 172 -13.01 -4.47 -11.99
CA ASN A 172 -12.62 -4.74 -13.36
C ASN A 172 -12.42 -6.25 -13.69
N GLY A 173 -12.77 -7.14 -12.76
CA GLY A 173 -12.68 -8.59 -12.93
C GLY A 173 -11.28 -9.16 -12.67
N THR A 174 -10.41 -8.44 -11.95
CA THR A 174 -9.11 -8.94 -11.51
C THR A 174 -9.11 -9.26 -10.02
N ASP A 175 -8.09 -9.97 -9.53
CA ASP A 175 -7.90 -10.25 -8.11
C ASP A 175 -7.88 -8.98 -7.25
N HIS A 176 -7.50 -7.86 -7.84
CA HIS A 176 -7.48 -6.56 -7.19
C HIS A 176 -8.86 -6.13 -6.68
N ASP A 177 -9.95 -6.58 -7.30
CA ASP A 177 -11.32 -6.26 -6.84
C ASP A 177 -11.57 -6.73 -5.41
N ILE A 178 -11.12 -7.95 -5.07
CA ILE A 178 -11.26 -8.50 -3.71
C ILE A 178 -10.26 -7.86 -2.75
N THR A 179 -9.02 -7.64 -3.18
CA THR A 179 -8.02 -6.94 -2.37
C THR A 179 -8.53 -5.54 -1.98
N VAL A 180 -9.01 -4.74 -2.95
CA VAL A 180 -9.55 -3.41 -2.66
C VAL A 180 -10.82 -3.49 -1.81
N LEU A 181 -11.72 -4.43 -2.05
CA LEU A 181 -12.93 -4.57 -1.24
C LEU A 181 -12.57 -4.81 0.24
N THR A 182 -11.65 -5.71 0.52
CA THR A 182 -11.23 -6.02 1.90
C THR A 182 -10.40 -4.89 2.51
N HIS A 183 -9.58 -4.21 1.72
CA HIS A 183 -8.82 -3.03 2.10
C HIS A 183 -9.74 -1.87 2.54
N GLU A 184 -10.63 -1.44 1.65
CA GLU A 184 -11.54 -0.34 1.95
C GLU A 184 -12.55 -0.68 3.06
N ALA A 185 -12.95 -1.95 3.16
CA ALA A 185 -13.75 -2.42 4.29
C ALA A 185 -12.98 -2.35 5.62
N GLY A 186 -11.65 -2.52 5.60
CA GLY A 186 -10.81 -2.31 6.78
C GLY A 186 -10.86 -0.88 7.28
N HIS A 187 -10.72 0.10 6.41
CA HIS A 187 -10.91 1.52 6.72
C HIS A 187 -12.33 1.81 7.22
N ALA A 188 -13.33 1.31 6.51
CA ALA A 188 -14.74 1.54 6.87
C ALA A 188 -15.10 0.92 8.22
N PHE A 189 -14.58 -0.27 8.52
CA PHE A 189 -14.76 -0.94 9.81
C PHE A 189 -14.04 -0.20 10.94
N GLN A 190 -12.85 0.34 10.70
CA GLN A 190 -12.16 1.19 11.67
C GLN A 190 -13.01 2.41 12.00
N TYR A 191 -13.48 3.16 11.00
CA TYR A 191 -14.35 4.31 11.21
C TYR A 191 -15.63 3.93 11.99
N TYR A 192 -16.30 2.86 11.58
CA TYR A 192 -17.48 2.34 12.28
C TYR A 192 -17.18 1.99 13.74
N SER A 193 -16.02 1.41 14.02
CA SER A 193 -15.60 1.03 15.36
C SER A 193 -15.28 2.23 16.26
N SER A 194 -14.72 3.29 15.70
CA SER A 194 -14.34 4.52 16.42
C SER A 194 -15.46 5.57 16.51
N ARG A 195 -16.64 5.34 15.91
CA ARG A 195 -17.75 6.31 15.82
C ARG A 195 -18.22 6.90 17.16
N ASN A 196 -17.93 6.24 18.27
CA ASN A 196 -18.26 6.72 19.61
C ASN A 196 -17.14 7.53 20.28
N GLN A 197 -16.07 7.86 19.57
CA GLN A 197 -15.02 8.71 20.07
C GLN A 197 -15.56 10.14 20.36
N PRO A 198 -15.09 10.79 21.43
CA PRO A 198 -15.70 12.05 21.90
C PRO A 198 -15.43 13.24 20.96
N LEU A 199 -14.43 13.14 20.09
CA LEU A 199 -14.04 14.20 19.15
C LEU A 199 -14.07 13.68 17.72
N VAL A 200 -14.56 14.49 16.80
CA VAL A 200 -14.57 14.16 15.36
C VAL A 200 -13.16 13.89 14.82
N SER A 201 -12.16 14.62 15.33
CA SER A 201 -10.75 14.40 14.98
C SER A 201 -10.20 13.04 15.42
N TYR A 202 -10.88 12.34 16.32
CA TYR A 202 -10.49 11.00 16.78
C TYR A 202 -11.18 9.86 16.00
N LEU A 203 -12.06 10.18 15.07
CA LEU A 203 -12.71 9.16 14.24
C LEU A 203 -11.74 8.50 13.27
N TRP A 204 -10.75 9.25 12.81
CA TRP A 204 -9.69 8.76 11.92
C TRP A 204 -8.32 8.91 12.60
N PRO A 205 -7.46 7.91 12.55
CA PRO A 205 -6.05 8.05 12.93
C PRO A 205 -5.24 8.76 11.84
N THR A 206 -3.92 8.91 12.06
CA THR A 206 -2.98 9.30 11.02
C THR A 206 -2.96 8.29 9.87
N MET A 207 -2.45 8.69 8.70
CA MET A 207 -2.58 7.89 7.47
C MET A 207 -1.88 6.53 7.60
N GLU A 208 -0.67 6.49 8.17
CA GLU A 208 0.05 5.24 8.39
C GLU A 208 -0.69 4.28 9.32
N ALA A 209 -1.36 4.81 10.34
CA ALA A 209 -2.20 3.98 11.21
C ALA A 209 -3.50 3.56 10.51
N ALA A 210 -4.10 4.41 9.69
CA ALA A 210 -5.26 4.05 8.88
C ALA A 210 -4.96 2.87 7.95
N GLU A 211 -3.77 2.85 7.33
CA GLU A 211 -3.36 1.75 6.46
C GLU A 211 -3.06 0.44 7.22
N ILE A 212 -2.77 0.49 8.54
CA ILE A 212 -2.72 -0.75 9.34
C ILE A 212 -4.07 -1.45 9.31
N HIS A 213 -5.17 -0.68 9.42
CA HIS A 213 -6.51 -1.25 9.47
C HIS A 213 -6.89 -1.91 8.15
N SER A 214 -6.65 -1.23 7.04
CA SER A 214 -6.98 -1.72 5.70
C SER A 214 -6.16 -2.95 5.33
N MET A 215 -4.83 -2.86 5.40
CA MET A 215 -3.93 -3.95 5.01
C MET A 215 -4.04 -5.18 5.94
N SER A 216 -4.31 -4.98 7.24
CA SER A 216 -4.54 -6.11 8.14
C SER A 216 -5.86 -6.83 7.85
N MET A 217 -6.92 -6.11 7.48
CA MET A 217 -8.20 -6.72 7.10
C MET A 217 -8.04 -7.64 5.89
N GLU A 218 -7.20 -7.29 4.92
CA GLU A 218 -6.88 -8.15 3.78
C GLU A 218 -6.40 -9.54 4.25
N PHE A 219 -5.52 -9.60 5.25
CA PHE A 219 -5.02 -10.87 5.81
C PHE A 219 -6.02 -11.57 6.74
N PHE A 220 -6.76 -10.83 7.56
CA PHE A 220 -7.81 -11.42 8.39
C PHE A 220 -8.88 -12.13 7.58
N THR A 221 -9.12 -11.72 6.34
CA THR A 221 -10.11 -12.33 5.45
C THR A 221 -9.59 -13.53 4.65
N TRP A 222 -8.29 -13.86 4.71
CA TRP A 222 -7.67 -14.98 3.97
C TRP A 222 -8.36 -16.36 4.13
N PRO A 223 -8.91 -16.75 5.30
CA PRO A 223 -9.60 -18.02 5.42
C PRO A 223 -10.82 -18.19 4.51
N TRP A 224 -11.38 -17.09 4.01
CA TRP A 224 -12.56 -17.11 3.14
C TRP A 224 -12.28 -16.89 1.65
N MET A 225 -11.03 -16.77 1.25
CA MET A 225 -10.67 -16.48 -0.14
C MET A 225 -11.14 -17.56 -1.13
N GLU A 226 -11.35 -18.81 -0.68
CA GLU A 226 -11.95 -19.87 -1.49
C GLU A 226 -13.35 -19.50 -1.99
N GLN A 227 -14.10 -18.68 -1.27
CA GLN A 227 -15.41 -18.19 -1.72
C GLN A 227 -15.32 -17.40 -3.02
N PHE A 228 -14.22 -16.66 -3.20
CA PHE A 228 -13.98 -15.76 -4.34
C PHE A 228 -13.16 -16.42 -5.45
N PHE A 229 -12.13 -17.18 -5.10
CA PHE A 229 -11.14 -17.67 -6.07
C PHE A 229 -11.22 -19.15 -6.37
N LYS A 230 -11.99 -19.92 -5.58
CA LYS A 230 -12.15 -21.38 -5.76
C LYS A 230 -10.77 -22.07 -5.83
N GLU A 231 -10.53 -22.82 -6.90
CA GLU A 231 -9.27 -23.52 -7.18
C GLU A 231 -8.04 -22.61 -7.32
N GLU A 232 -8.23 -21.31 -7.51
CA GLU A 232 -7.14 -20.33 -7.64
C GLU A 232 -6.77 -19.64 -6.30
N THR A 233 -7.33 -20.12 -5.18
CA THR A 233 -7.14 -19.51 -3.86
C THR A 233 -5.68 -19.44 -3.43
N ASP A 234 -4.89 -20.50 -3.65
CA ASP A 234 -3.49 -20.54 -3.26
C ASP A 234 -2.63 -19.62 -4.15
N ARG A 235 -2.97 -19.51 -5.45
CA ARG A 235 -2.38 -18.49 -6.34
C ARG A 235 -2.65 -17.07 -5.84
N PHE A 236 -3.88 -16.81 -5.38
CA PHE A 236 -4.22 -15.50 -4.83
C PHE A 236 -3.39 -15.20 -3.58
N LYS A 237 -3.35 -16.10 -2.61
CA LYS A 237 -2.60 -15.90 -1.36
C LYS A 237 -1.11 -15.70 -1.62
N TYR A 238 -0.50 -16.52 -2.49
CA TYR A 238 0.90 -16.38 -2.88
C TYR A 238 1.17 -15.01 -3.53
N LYS A 239 0.36 -14.64 -4.53
CA LYS A 239 0.49 -13.34 -5.22
C LYS A 239 0.31 -12.17 -4.25
N HIS A 240 -0.66 -12.25 -3.35
CA HIS A 240 -0.97 -11.19 -2.40
C HIS A 240 0.21 -10.92 -1.46
N ILE A 241 0.73 -11.94 -0.79
CA ILE A 241 1.84 -11.77 0.16
C ILE A 241 3.18 -11.44 -0.55
N ALA A 242 3.46 -12.08 -1.69
CA ALA A 242 4.64 -11.77 -2.50
C ALA A 242 4.59 -10.34 -3.06
N GLY A 243 3.41 -9.89 -3.49
CA GLY A 243 3.16 -8.53 -3.95
C GLY A 243 3.33 -7.49 -2.84
N SER A 244 2.76 -7.75 -1.67
CA SER A 244 2.88 -6.90 -0.48
C SER A 244 4.33 -6.73 -0.03
N LEU A 245 5.11 -7.82 -0.03
CA LEU A 245 6.53 -7.75 0.28
C LEU A 245 7.33 -7.01 -0.81
N SER A 246 7.03 -7.27 -2.08
CA SER A 246 7.72 -6.64 -3.22
C SER A 246 7.44 -5.14 -3.37
N PHE A 247 6.36 -4.66 -2.77
CA PHE A 247 6.01 -3.24 -2.74
C PHE A 247 6.93 -2.41 -1.83
N LEU A 248 7.44 -2.99 -0.73
CA LEU A 248 8.19 -2.27 0.30
C LEU A 248 9.42 -1.52 -0.24
N PRO A 249 10.29 -2.12 -1.08
CA PRO A 249 11.43 -1.39 -1.65
C PRO A 249 11.01 -0.20 -2.51
N TYR A 250 9.93 -0.33 -3.29
CA TYR A 250 9.44 0.79 -4.11
C TYR A 250 8.91 1.93 -3.24
N GLY A 251 8.13 1.62 -2.20
CA GLY A 251 7.61 2.62 -1.27
C GLY A 251 8.74 3.38 -0.56
N ALA A 252 9.77 2.66 -0.11
CA ALA A 252 10.97 3.25 0.49
C ALA A 252 11.78 4.11 -0.50
N CYS A 253 11.89 3.68 -1.75
CA CYS A 253 12.54 4.45 -2.82
C CYS A 253 11.84 5.79 -3.05
N VAL A 254 10.51 5.77 -3.16
CA VAL A 254 9.69 6.99 -3.33
C VAL A 254 9.88 7.95 -2.17
N ASP A 255 9.91 7.47 -0.94
CA ASP A 255 10.10 8.30 0.25
C ASP A 255 11.53 8.88 0.29
N HIS A 256 12.56 8.07 0.06
CA HIS A 256 13.95 8.53 0.03
C HIS A 256 14.16 9.59 -1.06
N PHE A 257 13.55 9.41 -2.22
CA PHE A 257 13.55 10.40 -3.29
C PHE A 257 12.94 11.73 -2.84
N GLN A 258 11.80 11.71 -2.14
CA GLN A 258 11.15 12.93 -1.65
C GLN A 258 12.00 13.64 -0.59
N HIS A 259 12.63 12.91 0.33
CA HIS A 259 13.58 13.51 1.28
C HIS A 259 14.68 14.26 0.54
N TRP A 260 15.34 13.59 -0.40
CA TRP A 260 16.41 14.22 -1.17
C TRP A 260 15.93 15.46 -1.94
N VAL A 261 14.74 15.41 -2.55
CA VAL A 261 14.18 16.55 -3.31
C VAL A 261 13.95 17.77 -2.42
N TYR A 262 13.36 17.57 -1.22
CA TYR A 262 13.07 18.69 -0.31
C TYR A 262 14.30 19.18 0.48
N GLU A 263 15.35 18.39 0.56
CA GLU A 263 16.66 18.79 1.05
C GLU A 263 17.47 19.56 -0.03
N ASN A 264 17.14 19.36 -1.30
CA ASN A 264 17.80 19.98 -2.46
C ASN A 264 16.78 20.73 -3.35
N PRO A 265 16.11 21.79 -2.85
CA PRO A 265 15.02 22.46 -3.55
C PRO A 265 15.43 23.13 -4.86
N GLU A 266 16.73 23.44 -5.04
CA GLU A 266 17.29 24.02 -6.24
C GLU A 266 17.75 22.99 -7.29
N ALA A 267 17.59 21.69 -7.01
CA ALA A 267 17.93 20.63 -7.96
C ALA A 267 17.11 20.76 -9.24
N THR A 268 17.77 20.60 -10.38
CA THR A 268 17.10 20.65 -11.68
C THR A 268 16.28 19.36 -11.94
N PRO A 269 15.35 19.38 -12.90
CA PRO A 269 14.66 18.17 -13.33
C PRO A 269 15.61 17.02 -13.71
N LYS A 270 16.74 17.33 -14.33
CA LYS A 270 17.77 16.35 -14.67
C LYS A 270 18.42 15.74 -13.43
N ASP A 271 18.72 16.57 -12.42
CA ASP A 271 19.30 16.08 -11.16
C ASP A 271 18.32 15.15 -10.44
N ARG A 272 17.03 15.46 -10.45
CA ARG A 272 15.97 14.61 -9.89
C ARG A 272 15.88 13.26 -10.61
N LYS A 273 15.94 13.24 -11.95
CA LYS A 273 15.98 12.01 -12.74
C LYS A 273 17.22 11.17 -12.43
N ASN A 274 18.38 11.79 -12.35
CA ASN A 274 19.63 11.11 -11.98
C ASN A 274 19.56 10.53 -10.56
N LYS A 275 19.02 11.31 -9.59
CA LYS A 275 18.85 10.82 -8.21
C LYS A 275 17.87 9.67 -8.11
N TRP A 276 16.79 9.70 -8.90
CA TRP A 276 15.88 8.56 -8.96
C TRP A 276 16.59 7.28 -9.41
N LEU A 277 17.39 7.34 -10.50
CA LEU A 277 18.15 6.18 -11.00
C LEU A 277 19.14 5.65 -9.96
N GLU A 278 19.84 6.55 -9.24
CA GLU A 278 20.71 6.15 -8.14
C GLU A 278 19.94 5.37 -7.07
N LEU A 279 18.82 5.91 -6.59
CA LEU A 279 18.01 5.27 -5.57
C LEU A 279 17.36 3.97 -6.08
N GLU A 280 16.86 3.97 -7.30
CA GLU A 280 16.29 2.80 -7.92
C GLU A 280 17.30 1.64 -8.00
N SER A 281 18.56 1.93 -8.28
CA SER A 281 19.61 0.89 -8.29
C SER A 281 19.86 0.25 -6.92
N ILE A 282 19.52 0.96 -5.83
CA ILE A 282 19.65 0.45 -4.45
C ILE A 282 18.43 -0.37 -4.05
N TYR A 283 17.24 0.17 -4.27
CA TYR A 283 15.98 -0.42 -3.80
C TYR A 283 15.40 -1.47 -4.76
N LEU A 284 15.66 -1.33 -6.05
CA LEU A 284 15.02 -2.10 -7.13
C LEU A 284 16.06 -2.56 -8.17
N PRO A 285 17.15 -3.22 -7.74
CA PRO A 285 18.32 -3.50 -8.60
C PRO A 285 18.01 -4.38 -9.81
N ASN A 286 16.88 -5.08 -9.81
CA ASN A 286 16.46 -5.98 -10.89
C ASN A 286 15.53 -5.33 -11.93
N ARG A 287 15.29 -4.01 -11.83
CA ARG A 287 14.45 -3.32 -12.82
C ARG A 287 15.17 -3.17 -14.16
N ASP A 288 14.52 -3.64 -15.20
CA ASP A 288 14.95 -3.46 -16.59
C ASP A 288 13.79 -2.92 -17.43
N TYR A 289 14.02 -1.79 -18.06
CA TYR A 289 13.04 -1.07 -18.88
C TYR A 289 13.13 -1.42 -20.37
N ASP A 290 14.02 -2.36 -20.74
CA ASP A 290 14.28 -2.72 -22.14
C ASP A 290 14.70 -1.49 -22.98
N ASP A 291 14.03 -1.24 -24.08
CA ASP A 291 14.24 -0.09 -24.97
C ASP A 291 13.28 1.09 -24.72
N ILE A 292 12.63 1.16 -23.55
CA ILE A 292 11.66 2.22 -23.24
C ILE A 292 12.39 3.38 -22.56
N GLU A 293 12.69 4.42 -23.34
CA GLU A 293 13.63 5.48 -22.96
C GLU A 293 13.18 6.35 -21.78
N PHE A 294 11.90 6.72 -21.69
CA PHE A 294 11.44 7.64 -20.63
C PHE A 294 11.66 7.09 -19.21
N PRO A 295 11.21 5.90 -18.83
CA PRO A 295 11.53 5.35 -17.50
C PRO A 295 13.03 5.08 -17.32
N LYS A 296 13.73 4.67 -18.38
CA LYS A 296 15.18 4.42 -18.40
C LYS A 296 16.01 5.69 -18.16
N SER A 297 15.48 6.85 -18.49
CA SER A 297 16.08 8.16 -18.20
C SER A 297 15.81 8.65 -16.77
N GLY A 298 15.15 7.86 -15.92
CA GLY A 298 14.79 8.22 -14.55
C GLY A 298 13.45 8.97 -14.41
N GLY A 299 12.63 8.99 -15.46
CA GLY A 299 11.34 9.71 -15.46
C GLY A 299 10.18 8.95 -14.82
N ILE A 300 10.34 7.67 -14.45
CA ILE A 300 9.23 6.81 -14.00
C ILE A 300 8.47 7.35 -12.78
N TRP A 301 9.14 8.02 -11.85
CA TRP A 301 8.53 8.61 -10.66
C TRP A 301 7.45 9.64 -10.97
N GLN A 302 7.50 10.25 -12.15
CA GLN A 302 6.49 11.22 -12.59
C GLN A 302 5.09 10.60 -12.76
N GLY A 303 5.02 9.29 -12.93
CA GLY A 303 3.77 8.55 -12.91
C GLY A 303 3.16 8.32 -11.51
N GLN A 304 3.86 8.70 -10.44
CA GLN A 304 3.41 8.52 -9.06
C GLN A 304 2.70 9.77 -8.53
N LEU A 305 1.38 9.80 -8.61
CA LEU A 305 0.54 10.96 -8.26
C LEU A 305 0.78 11.45 -6.81
N HIS A 306 1.04 10.55 -5.88
CA HIS A 306 1.28 10.85 -4.47
C HIS A 306 2.44 11.83 -4.26
N ILE A 307 3.50 11.75 -5.07
CA ILE A 307 4.67 12.64 -5.00
C ILE A 307 4.25 14.12 -5.20
N TYR A 308 3.27 14.36 -6.06
CA TYR A 308 2.74 15.70 -6.34
C TYR A 308 1.75 16.17 -5.28
N GLN A 309 0.81 15.31 -4.89
CA GLN A 309 -0.36 15.68 -4.10
C GLN A 309 -0.12 15.60 -2.59
N MET A 310 0.57 14.56 -2.13
CA MET A 310 0.74 14.25 -0.70
C MET A 310 2.20 13.86 -0.39
N PRO A 311 3.11 14.84 -0.29
CA PRO A 311 4.51 14.54 0.03
C PRO A 311 4.62 13.77 1.35
N PHE A 312 5.53 12.79 1.36
CA PHE A 312 5.81 11.89 2.47
C PHE A 312 4.71 10.90 2.85
N TYR A 313 3.58 10.85 2.14
CA TYR A 313 2.53 9.88 2.42
C TYR A 313 2.93 8.44 2.03
N TYR A 314 3.69 8.26 0.97
CA TYR A 314 3.89 6.95 0.36
C TYR A 314 4.59 5.92 1.26
N ILE A 315 5.40 6.37 2.21
CA ILE A 315 6.04 5.51 3.22
C ILE A 315 5.02 4.91 4.20
N ASP A 316 3.88 5.56 4.41
CA ASP A 316 2.84 5.14 5.34
C ASP A 316 2.32 3.74 5.00
N TYR A 317 2.16 3.45 3.70
CA TYR A 317 1.80 2.10 3.22
C TYR A 317 2.84 1.05 3.63
N THR A 318 4.13 1.40 3.63
CA THR A 318 5.18 0.43 3.95
C THR A 318 5.30 0.19 5.46
N LEU A 319 5.13 1.23 6.27
CA LEU A 319 5.05 1.12 7.73
C LEU A 319 3.85 0.25 8.14
N ALA A 320 2.70 0.56 7.57
CA ALA A 320 1.47 -0.19 7.79
C ALA A 320 1.57 -1.65 7.33
N GLN A 321 2.23 -1.91 6.20
CA GLN A 321 2.40 -3.29 5.71
C GLN A 321 3.18 -4.16 6.69
N ILE A 322 4.20 -3.63 7.36
CA ILE A 322 4.93 -4.36 8.40
C ILE A 322 4.03 -4.64 9.60
N CYS A 323 3.18 -3.71 9.99
CA CYS A 323 2.18 -3.94 11.03
C CYS A 323 1.15 -5.00 10.60
N ALA A 324 0.69 -4.96 9.35
CA ALA A 324 -0.25 -5.93 8.80
C ALA A 324 0.36 -7.35 8.73
N PHE A 325 1.62 -7.48 8.36
CA PHE A 325 2.34 -8.76 8.45
C PHE A 325 2.45 -9.26 9.89
N GLN A 326 2.68 -8.39 10.87
CA GLN A 326 2.67 -8.78 12.27
C GLN A 326 1.29 -9.29 12.70
N PHE A 327 0.19 -8.64 12.28
CA PHE A 327 -1.17 -9.13 12.55
C PHE A 327 -1.43 -10.47 11.85
N TRP A 328 -0.97 -10.66 10.62
CA TRP A 328 -1.06 -11.94 9.94
C TRP A 328 -0.34 -13.03 10.73
N ILE A 329 0.90 -12.80 11.14
CA ILE A 329 1.69 -13.74 11.95
C ILE A 329 0.99 -14.06 13.28
N LYS A 330 0.51 -13.04 14.00
CA LYS A 330 -0.28 -13.23 15.24
C LYS A 330 -1.55 -14.03 14.98
N SER A 331 -2.21 -13.82 13.84
CA SER A 331 -3.42 -14.56 13.47
C SER A 331 -3.17 -16.03 13.19
N GLU A 332 -2.00 -16.37 12.61
CA GLU A 332 -1.58 -17.77 12.43
C GLU A 332 -1.25 -18.45 13.79
N GLU A 333 -0.70 -17.70 14.75
CA GLU A 333 -0.38 -18.20 16.08
C GLU A 333 -1.61 -18.27 17.01
N ASN A 334 -2.42 -17.20 17.05
CA ASN A 334 -3.64 -17.10 17.86
C ASN A 334 -4.62 -16.08 17.25
N ARG A 335 -5.53 -16.57 16.44
CA ARG A 335 -6.48 -15.74 15.70
C ARG A 335 -7.39 -14.90 16.60
N GLU A 336 -7.89 -15.46 17.70
CA GLU A 336 -8.79 -14.75 18.63
C GLU A 336 -8.08 -13.56 19.28
N GLN A 337 -6.86 -13.76 19.72
CA GLN A 337 -6.06 -12.69 20.32
C GLN A 337 -5.71 -11.62 19.28
N ALA A 338 -5.27 -12.01 18.08
CA ALA A 338 -4.95 -11.09 16.99
C ALA A 338 -6.16 -10.23 16.62
N TRP A 339 -7.34 -10.84 16.51
CA TRP A 339 -8.60 -10.15 16.24
C TRP A 339 -9.01 -9.20 17.37
N SER A 340 -8.84 -9.62 18.64
CA SER A 340 -9.10 -8.75 19.80
C SER A 340 -8.20 -7.52 19.80
N ASP A 341 -6.90 -7.68 19.50
CA ASP A 341 -5.94 -6.60 19.41
C ASP A 341 -6.25 -5.63 18.26
N TYR A 342 -6.62 -6.17 17.10
CA TYR A 342 -7.06 -5.39 15.95
C TYR A 342 -8.34 -4.59 16.25
N ASN A 343 -9.34 -5.20 16.90
CA ASN A 343 -10.56 -4.49 17.30
C ASN A 343 -10.28 -3.35 18.31
N ARG A 344 -9.33 -3.59 19.24
CA ARG A 344 -8.91 -2.55 20.18
C ARG A 344 -8.28 -1.37 19.46
N LEU A 345 -7.43 -1.66 18.47
CA LEU A 345 -6.84 -0.65 17.57
C LEU A 345 -7.92 0.12 16.80
N CYS A 346 -8.88 -0.57 16.16
CA CYS A 346 -9.98 0.08 15.44
C CYS A 346 -10.80 1.02 16.32
N ARG A 347 -11.12 0.63 17.56
CA ARG A 347 -11.90 1.43 18.49
C ARG A 347 -11.15 2.66 19.00
N ALA A 348 -9.83 2.62 19.05
CA ALA A 348 -9.01 3.76 19.45
C ALA A 348 -9.11 4.92 18.44
N GLY A 349 -9.34 4.63 17.15
CA GLY A 349 -9.34 5.67 16.12
C GLY A 349 -8.06 6.49 16.14
N GLY A 350 -8.17 7.80 16.12
CA GLY A 350 -7.07 8.76 16.19
C GLY A 350 -6.81 9.31 17.59
N SER A 351 -7.20 8.60 18.66
CA SER A 351 -7.03 9.07 20.04
C SER A 351 -5.59 9.01 20.56
N LEU A 352 -4.72 8.29 19.85
CA LEU A 352 -3.29 8.16 20.13
C LEU A 352 -2.49 8.43 18.84
N PRO A 353 -1.23 8.87 18.95
CA PRO A 353 -0.33 8.94 17.81
C PRO A 353 0.06 7.53 17.34
N PHE A 354 0.74 7.45 16.18
CA PHE A 354 1.06 6.18 15.50
C PHE A 354 1.78 5.16 16.41
N THR A 355 2.84 5.59 17.11
CA THR A 355 3.62 4.68 17.96
C THR A 355 2.76 4.13 19.10
N GLY A 356 1.93 4.98 19.71
CA GLY A 356 0.99 4.58 20.75
C GLY A 356 -0.10 3.63 20.26
N LEU A 357 -0.55 3.77 19.01
CA LEU A 357 -1.51 2.84 18.39
C LEU A 357 -0.88 1.49 18.09
N VAL A 358 0.35 1.46 17.59
CA VAL A 358 1.13 0.23 17.35
C VAL A 358 1.34 -0.53 18.68
N GLU A 359 1.73 0.17 19.73
CA GLU A 359 1.90 -0.41 21.07
C GLU A 359 0.57 -0.93 21.64
N LEU A 360 -0.53 -0.14 21.52
CA LEU A 360 -1.88 -0.56 21.91
C LEU A 360 -2.31 -1.85 21.21
N ALA A 361 -1.93 -2.04 19.96
CA ALA A 361 -2.19 -3.24 19.18
C ALA A 361 -1.30 -4.44 19.59
N GLY A 362 -0.33 -4.25 20.49
CA GLY A 362 0.65 -5.25 20.89
C GLY A 362 1.55 -5.66 19.73
N LEU A 363 1.91 -4.68 18.88
CA LEU A 363 2.84 -4.81 17.77
C LEU A 363 4.17 -4.14 18.12
N LYS A 364 5.23 -4.50 17.40
CA LYS A 364 6.51 -3.80 17.44
C LYS A 364 6.50 -2.65 16.44
N LEU A 365 7.18 -1.56 16.78
CA LEU A 365 7.34 -0.43 15.87
C LEU A 365 8.13 -0.87 14.62
N PRO A 366 7.66 -0.54 13.41
CA PRO A 366 8.32 -0.97 12.17
C PRO A 366 9.77 -0.49 12.02
N PHE A 367 10.11 0.65 12.62
CA PHE A 367 11.46 1.23 12.55
C PHE A 367 12.40 0.76 13.67
N ASP A 368 11.91 -0.02 14.65
CA ASP A 368 12.78 -0.61 15.68
C ASP A 368 13.69 -1.68 15.08
N ASP A 369 14.93 -1.72 15.57
CA ASP A 369 15.91 -2.69 15.14
C ASP A 369 15.39 -4.13 15.38
N GLY A 370 15.55 -4.98 14.36
CA GLY A 370 15.12 -6.38 14.38
C GLY A 370 13.62 -6.61 14.22
N CYS A 371 12.78 -5.55 14.15
CA CYS A 371 11.36 -5.72 13.83
C CYS A 371 11.20 -6.26 12.41
N LEU A 372 11.73 -5.53 11.44
CA LEU A 372 11.60 -5.86 10.02
C LEU A 372 12.24 -7.23 9.72
N GLU A 373 13.45 -7.48 10.24
CA GLU A 373 14.14 -8.76 10.06
C GLU A 373 13.26 -9.94 10.48
N SER A 374 12.72 -9.89 11.72
CA SER A 374 11.90 -10.98 12.25
C SER A 374 10.58 -11.21 11.50
N VAL A 375 9.96 -10.12 11.00
CA VAL A 375 8.72 -10.18 10.23
C VAL A 375 8.99 -10.77 8.84
N VAL A 376 10.00 -10.25 8.16
CA VAL A 376 10.35 -10.65 6.80
C VAL A 376 10.87 -12.08 6.73
N GLU A 377 11.57 -12.55 7.76
CA GLU A 377 11.96 -13.97 7.89
C GLU A 377 10.72 -14.88 7.90
N LYS A 378 9.70 -14.58 8.71
CA LYS A 378 8.47 -15.39 8.77
C LYS A 378 7.70 -15.35 7.45
N VAL A 379 7.58 -14.19 6.81
CA VAL A 379 6.95 -14.05 5.49
C VAL A 379 7.71 -14.85 4.43
N SER A 380 9.04 -14.76 4.43
CA SER A 380 9.91 -15.51 3.51
C SER A 380 9.76 -17.01 3.69
N ASN A 381 9.76 -17.48 4.94
CA ASN A 381 9.59 -18.92 5.26
C ASN A 381 8.23 -19.44 4.77
N TRP A 382 7.16 -18.64 4.89
CA TRP A 382 5.87 -19.03 4.34
C TRP A 382 5.90 -19.11 2.80
N LEU A 383 6.49 -18.11 2.12
CA LEU A 383 6.64 -18.11 0.67
C LEU A 383 7.47 -19.32 0.19
N ASP A 384 8.53 -19.68 0.92
CA ASP A 384 9.38 -20.83 0.60
C ASP A 384 8.69 -22.18 0.86
N SER A 385 7.67 -22.20 1.70
CA SER A 385 6.88 -23.42 1.97
C SER A 385 5.87 -23.74 0.87
N VAL A 386 5.56 -22.78 0.00
CA VAL A 386 4.60 -22.96 -1.09
C VAL A 386 5.28 -23.60 -2.28
N ASP A 387 4.74 -24.74 -2.74
CA ASP A 387 5.17 -25.33 -4.01
C ASP A 387 4.61 -24.54 -5.19
N VAL A 388 5.38 -23.56 -5.65
CA VAL A 388 4.99 -22.69 -6.77
C VAL A 388 4.83 -23.41 -8.09
N SER A 389 5.33 -24.66 -8.21
CA SER A 389 5.13 -25.47 -9.43
C SER A 389 3.72 -26.07 -9.52
N SER A 390 3.03 -26.12 -8.40
CA SER A 390 1.64 -26.60 -8.30
C SER A 390 0.59 -25.50 -8.44
N LEU A 391 1.02 -24.24 -8.47
CA LEU A 391 0.15 -23.06 -8.55
C LEU A 391 -0.36 -22.73 -9.96
#